data_321f0dfaf007c52e781aad5ccfc725bc
#
_entry.id   321f0dfaf007c52e781aad5ccfc725bc
#
_cell.length_a   1.000
_cell.length_b   1.000
_cell.length_c   1.000
_cell.angle_alpha   90.00
_cell.angle_beta   90.00
_cell.angle_gamma   90.00
#
_symmetry.space_group_name_H-M   'P 1'
#
loop_
_entity.id
_entity.type
_entity.pdbx_description
1 polymer ?
#
loop_
_entity_poly.entity_id
_entity_poly.type
_entity_poly.pdbx_seq_one_letter_code
_entity_poly.pdbx_strand_id
1 'polypeptide(L)'
;MIDSNTQLYAVFGHPVRHSKSPFLHNFLFRQHELNAVYLAFEIHDIGSAVQSIRDLNIQGVSITIPHKETVMEHLDWIDPIARQVGAVNTIVNSSGTLKGYNTDIDGAMAPLLMHG
;
A
#
# COMPACT_ATOMS: atom_id res chain seq x y z
N MET A 1 -7.44 -18.93 -8.53
CA MET A 1 -6.27 -19.33 -9.29
C MET A 1 -5.64 -18.13 -9.95
N ILE A 2 -4.32 -18.01 -9.91
CA ILE A 2 -3.61 -16.89 -10.50
C ILE A 2 -3.59 -17.04 -12.02
N ASP A 3 -3.97 -15.96 -12.71
CA ASP A 3 -3.97 -15.93 -14.17
C ASP A 3 -3.61 -14.52 -14.65
N SER A 4 -3.79 -14.23 -15.93
CA SER A 4 -3.41 -12.94 -16.50
C SER A 4 -4.31 -11.79 -16.03
N ASN A 5 -5.41 -12.08 -15.36
CA ASN A 5 -6.31 -11.06 -14.82
C ASN A 5 -6.12 -10.85 -13.33
N THR A 6 -5.20 -11.58 -12.71
CA THR A 6 -4.95 -11.46 -11.27
C THR A 6 -4.45 -10.06 -10.95
N GLN A 7 -5.07 -9.42 -9.94
CA GLN A 7 -4.64 -8.11 -9.49
C GLN A 7 -3.53 -8.25 -8.45
N LEU A 8 -2.57 -7.33 -8.50
CA LEU A 8 -1.41 -7.36 -7.60
C LEU A 8 -1.52 -6.26 -6.56
N TYR A 9 -1.32 -6.66 -5.31
CA TYR A 9 -1.14 -5.77 -4.16
C TYR A 9 0.21 -6.07 -3.54
N ALA A 10 0.77 -5.14 -2.79
CA ALA A 10 2.14 -5.31 -2.31
C ALA A 10 2.41 -4.57 -1.00
N VAL A 11 3.46 -4.99 -0.32
CA VAL A 11 4.09 -4.21 0.74
C VAL A 11 5.52 -3.90 0.30
N PHE A 12 5.91 -2.63 0.41
CA PHE A 12 7.24 -2.15 0.11
C PHE A 12 7.94 -1.74 1.41
N GLY A 13 9.15 -2.22 1.61
CA GLY A 13 9.93 -1.84 2.78
C GLY A 13 11.32 -2.41 2.72
N HIS A 14 12.07 -2.21 3.78
CA HIS A 14 13.42 -2.71 3.90
C HIS A 14 13.79 -2.71 5.38
N PRO A 15 13.72 -3.86 6.05
CA PRO A 15 13.36 -5.19 5.55
C PRO A 15 11.86 -5.46 5.50
N VAL A 16 11.44 -6.45 4.68
CA VAL A 16 10.03 -6.87 4.59
C VAL A 16 9.85 -8.38 4.77
N ARG A 17 10.94 -9.13 4.92
CA ARG A 17 10.87 -10.59 4.96
C ARG A 17 9.95 -11.15 6.02
N HIS A 18 9.86 -10.45 7.16
CA HIS A 18 9.08 -10.91 8.30
C HIS A 18 7.68 -10.32 8.33
N SER A 19 7.29 -9.59 7.29
CA SER A 19 5.95 -9.04 7.22
C SER A 19 4.92 -10.17 7.15
N LYS A 20 3.86 -10.04 7.94
CA LYS A 20 2.76 -10.99 7.93
C LYS A 20 1.64 -10.55 6.99
N SER A 21 1.79 -9.38 6.38
CA SER A 21 0.76 -8.83 5.49
C SER A 21 0.45 -9.75 4.30
N PRO A 22 1.45 -10.34 3.62
CA PRO A 22 1.12 -11.24 2.51
C PRO A 22 0.28 -12.42 2.95
N PHE A 23 0.61 -13.03 4.08
CA PHE A 23 -0.15 -14.16 4.59
C PHE A 23 -1.60 -13.77 4.88
N LEU A 24 -1.78 -12.67 5.60
CA LEU A 24 -3.11 -12.22 6.02
C LEU A 24 -3.97 -11.80 4.82
N HIS A 25 -3.41 -10.97 3.94
CA HIS A 25 -4.17 -10.47 2.80
C HIS A 25 -4.49 -11.58 1.79
N ASN A 26 -3.56 -12.49 1.55
CA ASN A 26 -3.83 -13.60 0.62
C ASN A 26 -4.88 -14.55 1.20
N PHE A 27 -4.87 -14.74 2.51
CA PHE A 27 -5.92 -15.51 3.17
C PHE A 27 -7.29 -14.87 2.94
N LEU A 28 -7.40 -13.56 3.13
CA LEU A 28 -8.65 -12.83 2.93
C LEU A 28 -9.09 -12.84 1.47
N PHE A 29 -8.15 -12.72 0.55
CA PHE A 29 -8.46 -12.78 -0.88
C PHE A 29 -9.08 -14.13 -1.23
N ARG A 30 -8.53 -15.23 -0.71
CA ARG A 30 -9.09 -16.56 -0.94
C ARG A 30 -10.45 -16.72 -0.28
N GLN A 31 -10.62 -16.22 0.94
CA GLN A 31 -11.88 -16.26 1.66
C GLN A 31 -13.02 -15.62 0.86
N HIS A 32 -12.70 -14.50 0.21
CA HIS A 32 -13.69 -13.73 -0.56
C HIS A 32 -13.66 -14.07 -2.05
N GLU A 33 -12.92 -15.09 -2.45
CA GLU A 33 -12.83 -15.55 -3.84
C GLU A 33 -12.41 -14.42 -4.78
N LEU A 34 -11.48 -13.57 -4.34
CA LEU A 34 -10.96 -12.47 -5.14
C LEU A 34 -9.76 -12.94 -5.95
N ASN A 35 -9.73 -12.56 -7.23
CA ASN A 35 -8.60 -12.87 -8.10
C ASN A 35 -7.51 -11.83 -7.89
N ALA A 36 -6.81 -11.95 -6.77
CA ALA A 36 -5.80 -11.00 -6.36
C ALA A 36 -4.71 -11.71 -5.55
N VAL A 37 -3.51 -11.13 -5.59
CA VAL A 37 -2.37 -11.65 -4.83
C VAL A 37 -1.66 -10.47 -4.15
N TYR A 38 -1.13 -10.73 -2.97
CA TYR A 38 -0.40 -9.73 -2.17
C TYR A 38 1.01 -10.27 -1.94
N LEU A 39 2.01 -9.50 -2.35
CA LEU A 39 3.41 -9.92 -2.25
C LEU A 39 4.23 -8.85 -1.52
N ALA A 40 5.35 -9.29 -0.91
CA ALA A 40 6.28 -8.40 -0.24
C ALA A 40 7.48 -8.16 -1.15
N PHE A 41 7.89 -6.89 -1.29
CA PHE A 41 9.05 -6.51 -2.07
C PHE A 41 10.00 -5.69 -1.21
N GLU A 42 11.25 -6.10 -1.16
CA GLU A 42 12.28 -5.34 -0.48
C GLU A 42 12.74 -4.23 -1.40
N ILE A 43 12.55 -2.98 -0.97
CA ILE A 43 12.73 -1.81 -1.82
C ILE A 43 13.86 -0.94 -1.27
N HIS A 44 14.86 -0.68 -2.08
CA HIS A 44 15.97 0.21 -1.72
C HIS A 44 15.78 1.60 -2.30
N ASP A 45 15.21 1.70 -3.51
CA ASP A 45 14.95 2.98 -4.17
C ASP A 45 13.45 3.19 -4.31
N ILE A 46 12.89 4.03 -3.44
CA ILE A 46 11.45 4.21 -3.39
C ILE A 46 10.91 4.90 -4.66
N GLY A 47 11.70 5.79 -5.26
CA GLY A 47 11.25 6.46 -6.48
C GLY A 47 11.01 5.49 -7.62
N SER A 48 11.96 4.58 -7.85
CA SER A 48 11.80 3.54 -8.86
C SER A 48 10.64 2.61 -8.53
N ALA A 49 10.48 2.26 -7.26
CA ALA A 49 9.41 1.38 -6.84
C ALA A 49 8.04 2.02 -7.07
N VAL A 50 7.89 3.31 -6.82
CA VAL A 50 6.63 4.02 -7.05
C VAL A 50 6.31 4.02 -8.54
N GLN A 51 7.29 4.23 -9.41
CA GLN A 51 7.05 4.14 -10.85
C GLN A 51 6.59 2.74 -11.25
N SER A 52 7.11 1.72 -10.59
CA SER A 52 6.70 0.33 -10.83
C SER A 52 5.23 0.09 -10.49
N ILE A 53 4.68 0.83 -9.53
CA ILE A 53 3.23 0.73 -9.23
C ILE A 53 2.42 1.05 -10.48
N ARG A 54 2.83 2.09 -11.22
CA ARG A 54 2.16 2.46 -12.45
C ARG A 54 2.42 1.45 -13.57
N ASP A 55 3.69 1.09 -13.75
CA ASP A 55 4.11 0.22 -14.85
C ASP A 55 3.49 -1.17 -14.76
N LEU A 56 3.37 -1.71 -13.56
CA LEU A 56 2.84 -3.05 -13.30
C LEU A 56 1.36 -3.04 -12.92
N ASN A 57 0.76 -1.85 -12.87
CA ASN A 57 -0.63 -1.68 -12.46
C ASN A 57 -0.91 -2.34 -11.11
N ILE A 58 -0.01 -2.11 -10.14
CA ILE A 58 -0.23 -2.59 -8.78
C ILE A 58 -1.38 -1.78 -8.18
N GLN A 59 -2.37 -2.46 -7.63
CA GLN A 59 -3.62 -1.82 -7.22
C GLN A 59 -3.50 -1.06 -5.91
N GLY A 60 -2.73 -1.60 -4.98
CA GLY A 60 -2.52 -0.97 -3.67
C GLY A 60 -1.22 -1.44 -3.06
N VAL A 61 -0.60 -0.56 -2.29
CA VAL A 61 0.70 -0.83 -1.69
C VAL A 61 0.72 -0.33 -0.26
N SER A 62 1.15 -1.20 0.65
CA SER A 62 1.49 -0.80 2.01
C SER A 62 2.94 -0.37 2.04
N ILE A 63 3.23 0.76 2.67
CA ILE A 63 4.59 1.28 2.80
C ILE A 63 5.03 1.12 4.25
N THR A 64 6.19 0.51 4.45
CA THR A 64 6.77 0.38 5.77
C THR A 64 8.16 1.01 5.79
N ILE A 65 8.88 0.89 6.92
CA ILE A 65 10.19 1.52 7.07
C ILE A 65 11.15 1.07 5.96
N PRO A 66 12.03 1.95 5.50
CA PRO A 66 12.23 3.35 5.94
C PRO A 66 11.56 4.38 5.02
N HIS A 67 10.56 4.00 4.25
CA HIS A 67 10.08 4.76 3.11
C HIS A 67 8.82 5.62 3.35
N LYS A 68 8.26 5.59 4.56
CA LYS A 68 6.97 6.25 4.83
C LYS A 68 6.99 7.76 4.59
N GLU A 69 8.14 8.40 4.80
CA GLU A 69 8.28 9.85 4.59
C GLU A 69 8.73 10.16 3.17
N THR A 70 9.77 9.47 2.71
CA THR A 70 10.34 9.77 1.40
C THR A 70 9.43 9.45 0.24
N VAL A 71 8.50 8.50 0.42
CA VAL A 71 7.55 8.14 -0.64
C VAL A 71 6.64 9.29 -1.03
N MET A 72 6.40 10.23 -0.11
CA MET A 72 5.42 11.30 -0.31
C MET A 72 5.72 12.16 -1.53
N GLU A 73 6.99 12.43 -1.81
CA GLU A 73 7.36 13.29 -2.93
C GLU A 73 7.12 12.65 -4.29
N HIS A 74 6.83 11.35 -4.32
CA HIS A 74 6.61 10.61 -5.57
C HIS A 74 5.14 10.36 -5.86
N LEU A 75 4.24 10.86 -5.02
CA LEU A 75 2.81 10.59 -5.14
C LEU A 75 2.08 11.75 -5.82
N ASP A 76 0.96 11.43 -6.45
CA ASP A 76 0.16 12.44 -7.17
C ASP A 76 -0.74 13.24 -6.22
N TRP A 77 -1.17 12.59 -5.15
CA TRP A 77 -2.05 13.22 -4.15
C TRP A 77 -1.79 12.58 -2.80
N ILE A 78 -1.87 13.40 -1.77
CA ILE A 78 -1.68 12.92 -0.39
C ILE A 78 -2.85 13.42 0.44
N ASP A 79 -3.48 12.48 1.17
CA ASP A 79 -4.55 12.80 2.09
C ASP A 79 -4.08 13.87 3.10
N PRO A 80 -4.93 14.88 3.40
CA PRO A 80 -4.53 15.95 4.30
C PRO A 80 -4.02 15.47 5.67
N ILE A 81 -4.59 14.40 6.22
CA ILE A 81 -4.13 13.86 7.49
C ILE A 81 -2.72 13.28 7.36
N ALA A 82 -2.47 12.53 6.30
CA ALA A 82 -1.14 11.97 6.04
C ALA A 82 -0.12 13.07 5.83
N ARG A 83 -0.49 14.14 5.14
CA ARG A 83 0.40 15.28 4.92
C ARG A 83 0.72 15.98 6.24
N GLN A 84 -0.27 16.13 7.10
CA GLN A 84 -0.08 16.77 8.40
C GLN A 84 0.82 15.94 9.30
N VAL A 85 0.65 14.62 9.28
CA VAL A 85 1.50 13.69 10.02
C VAL A 85 2.90 13.61 9.43
N GLY A 86 3.02 13.78 8.12
CA GLY A 86 4.31 13.72 7.42
C GLY A 86 4.73 12.31 7.06
N ALA A 87 3.79 11.39 6.92
CA ALA A 87 4.10 10.01 6.57
C ALA A 87 2.92 9.35 5.87
N VAL A 88 3.22 8.51 4.87
CA VAL A 88 2.25 7.71 4.12
C VAL A 88 2.57 6.25 4.34
N ASN A 89 1.59 5.46 4.73
CA ASN A 89 1.76 4.01 4.87
C ASN A 89 0.94 3.20 3.86
N THR A 90 0.08 3.86 3.08
CA THR A 90 -0.79 3.17 2.13
C THR A 90 -0.91 4.00 0.85
N ILE A 91 -0.71 3.35 -0.28
CA ILE A 91 -0.90 3.97 -1.60
C ILE A 91 -2.02 3.24 -2.30
N VAL A 92 -2.95 4.01 -2.86
CA VAL A 92 -4.02 3.47 -3.72
C VAL A 92 -3.76 3.94 -5.14
N ASN A 93 -3.75 3.00 -6.08
CA ASN A 93 -3.60 3.29 -7.50
C ASN A 93 -4.98 3.42 -8.13
N SER A 94 -5.38 4.65 -8.42
CA SER A 94 -6.66 4.93 -9.07
C SER A 94 -6.40 5.23 -10.54
N SER A 95 -6.35 4.20 -11.35
CA SER A 95 -6.13 4.32 -12.81
C SER A 95 -4.87 5.14 -13.14
N GLY A 96 -3.79 4.88 -12.43
CA GLY A 96 -2.51 5.54 -12.65
C GLY A 96 -2.27 6.75 -11.76
N THR A 97 -3.29 7.26 -11.09
CA THR A 97 -3.14 8.34 -10.11
C THR A 97 -2.85 7.70 -8.75
N LEU A 98 -1.69 8.00 -8.19
CA LEU A 98 -1.24 7.40 -6.93
C LEU A 98 -1.60 8.31 -5.76
N LYS A 99 -2.45 7.79 -4.89
CA LYS A 99 -2.96 8.54 -3.73
C LYS A 99 -2.40 7.93 -2.45
N GLY A 100 -1.86 8.80 -1.59
CA GLY A 100 -1.24 8.36 -0.34
C GLY A 100 -2.09 8.66 0.89
N TYR A 101 -2.11 7.70 1.80
CA TYR A 101 -2.90 7.77 3.04
C TYR A 101 -2.05 7.31 4.21
N ASN A 102 -2.48 7.69 5.41
CA ASN A 102 -1.92 7.14 6.63
C ASN A 102 -3.02 6.43 7.40
N THR A 103 -3.10 5.11 7.24
CA THR A 103 -4.13 4.31 7.88
C THR A 103 -3.84 4.03 9.34
N ASP A 104 -2.60 4.22 9.80
CA ASP A 104 -2.28 4.11 11.22
C ASP A 104 -3.07 5.16 12.01
N ILE A 105 -3.10 6.39 11.50
CA ILE A 105 -3.86 7.47 12.12
C ILE A 105 -5.35 7.24 11.93
N ASP A 106 -5.76 6.92 10.71
CA ASP A 106 -7.16 6.63 10.41
C ASP A 106 -7.64 5.46 11.24
N GLY A 107 -6.82 4.40 11.35
CA GLY A 107 -7.16 3.23 12.16
C GLY A 107 -7.31 3.56 13.63
N ALA A 108 -6.42 4.40 14.17
CA ALA A 108 -6.48 4.79 15.57
C ALA A 108 -7.73 5.63 15.87
N MET A 109 -8.16 6.41 14.88
CA MET A 109 -9.32 7.30 15.04
C MET A 109 -10.62 6.68 14.52
N ALA A 110 -10.56 5.56 13.86
CA ALA A 110 -11.72 4.92 13.26
C ALA A 110 -12.90 4.75 14.25
N PRO A 111 -12.68 4.31 15.51
CA PRO A 111 -13.78 4.19 16.44
C PRO A 111 -14.49 5.51 16.69
N LEU A 112 -13.77 6.62 16.61
CA LEU A 112 -14.35 7.95 16.86
C LEU A 112 -15.04 8.50 15.62
N LEU A 113 -14.46 8.27 14.43
CA LEU A 113 -14.95 8.87 13.21
C LEU A 113 -15.94 7.99 12.45
N MET A 114 -15.71 6.68 12.49
CA MET A 114 -16.49 5.73 11.70
C MET A 114 -17.64 5.13 12.47
N HIS A 115 -17.47 5.00 13.78
CA HIS A 115 -18.45 4.38 14.65
C HIS A 115 -19.04 5.38 15.62
N GLY A 116 -18.47 6.54 15.64
CA GLY A 116 -19.00 7.63 16.44
C GLY A 116 -19.95 8.47 15.63
#